data_bb5eaa111d24372fd5bc4a9da021ac13
#
_entry.id   bb5eaa111d24372fd5bc4a9da021ac13
#
_cell.length_a   1.000
_cell.length_b   1.000
_cell.length_c   1.000
_cell.angle_alpha   90.00
_cell.angle_beta   90.00
_cell.angle_gamma   90.00
#
_symmetry.space_group_name_H-M   'P 1'
#
loop_
_entity.id
_entity.type
_entity.pdbx_description
1 polymer ?
#
loop_
_entity_poly.entity_id
_entity_poly.type
_entity_poly.pdbx_seq_one_letter_code
_entity_poly.pdbx_strand_id
1 'polypeptide(L)'
;MKHIEEPARKTPVMAETDVLVVGSGPGGLSAALAAAREGVDTMLVERHGCFGGVITQTIVGTLAWYRTSPETVDAGGIGAEFEQRAKERDASLTVQRYEILDTEVFKVIADEMVQEAGITPLLHLSLIHISEPTRR
;
A
#
# COMPACT_ATOMS: atom_id res chain seq x y z
N MET A 1 -34.56 -12.27 12.26
CA MET A 1 -33.52 -12.24 11.21
C MET A 1 -33.53 -13.57 10.48
N LYS A 2 -33.37 -13.58 9.15
CA LYS A 2 -33.16 -14.82 8.41
C LYS A 2 -31.70 -15.25 8.57
N HIS A 3 -31.46 -16.51 8.84
CA HIS A 3 -30.13 -17.10 8.92
C HIS A 3 -29.93 -18.04 7.74
N ILE A 4 -28.72 -18.13 7.26
CA ILE A 4 -28.26 -19.13 6.30
C ILE A 4 -27.23 -19.99 7.03
N GLU A 5 -27.49 -21.30 7.07
CA GLU A 5 -26.53 -22.26 7.62
C GLU A 5 -25.56 -22.67 6.52
N GLU A 6 -24.27 -22.49 6.76
CA GLU A 6 -23.22 -23.02 5.90
C GLU A 6 -22.66 -24.30 6.50
N PRO A 7 -22.39 -25.35 5.69
CA PRO A 7 -21.78 -26.58 6.17
C PRO A 7 -20.34 -26.32 6.66
N ALA A 8 -19.95 -26.96 7.74
CA ALA A 8 -18.57 -26.91 8.22
C ALA A 8 -17.60 -27.44 7.16
N ARG A 9 -16.52 -26.71 6.91
CA ARG A 9 -15.48 -27.09 5.95
C ARG A 9 -14.09 -26.94 6.55
N LYS A 10 -13.14 -27.73 6.07
CA LYS A 10 -11.71 -27.55 6.35
C LYS A 10 -11.13 -26.64 5.28
N THR A 11 -10.58 -25.50 5.69
CA THR A 11 -9.92 -24.55 4.79
C THR A 11 -8.41 -24.64 5.02
N PRO A 12 -7.60 -24.83 3.96
CA PRO A 12 -6.15 -24.85 4.09
C PRO A 12 -5.65 -23.47 4.53
N VAL A 13 -4.70 -23.45 5.45
CA VAL A 13 -3.94 -22.24 5.81
C VAL A 13 -2.83 -22.08 4.78
N MET A 14 -2.83 -20.98 4.06
CA MET A 14 -1.85 -20.70 3.00
C MET A 14 -0.60 -19.99 3.52
N ALA A 15 -0.75 -19.17 4.55
CA ALA A 15 0.34 -18.46 5.19
C ALA A 15 -0.06 -18.04 6.61
N GLU A 16 0.91 -17.76 7.44
CA GLU A 16 0.78 -17.20 8.78
C GLU A 16 1.69 -15.98 8.88
N THR A 17 1.27 -14.94 9.57
CA THR A 17 2.01 -13.68 9.79
C THR A 17 1.48 -13.00 11.04
N ASP A 18 2.29 -12.17 11.68
CA ASP A 18 1.85 -11.40 12.86
C ASP A 18 0.95 -10.23 12.46
N VAL A 19 1.27 -9.56 11.35
CA VAL A 19 0.47 -8.44 10.82
C VAL A 19 0.11 -8.69 9.37
N LEU A 20 -1.18 -8.78 9.08
CA LEU A 20 -1.72 -8.86 7.75
C LEU A 20 -2.33 -7.51 7.34
N VAL A 21 -1.75 -6.89 6.31
CA VAL A 21 -2.31 -5.68 5.69
C VAL A 21 -3.00 -6.05 4.38
N VAL A 22 -4.25 -5.63 4.22
CA VAL A 22 -5.05 -5.92 3.02
C VAL A 22 -5.32 -4.64 2.24
N GLY A 23 -4.75 -4.57 1.05
CA GLY A 23 -4.75 -3.40 0.17
C GLY A 23 -3.51 -2.52 0.36
N SER A 24 -2.85 -2.20 -0.74
CA SER A 24 -1.62 -1.41 -0.80
C SER A 24 -1.85 0.03 -1.28
N GLY A 25 -3.03 0.58 -1.04
CA GLY A 25 -3.23 2.02 -1.17
C GLY A 25 -2.31 2.79 -0.22
N PRO A 26 -2.24 4.14 -0.30
CA PRO A 26 -1.31 4.93 0.51
C PRO A 26 -1.32 4.60 2.00
N GLY A 27 -2.52 4.41 2.57
CA GLY A 27 -2.67 4.04 3.98
C GLY A 27 -2.18 2.62 4.30
N GLY A 28 -2.54 1.63 3.47
CA GLY A 28 -2.12 0.24 3.67
C GLY A 28 -0.62 0.05 3.46
N LEU A 29 -0.06 0.67 2.43
CA LEU A 29 1.38 0.63 2.18
C LEU A 29 2.16 1.25 3.36
N SER A 30 1.70 2.41 3.86
CA SER A 30 2.31 3.03 5.03
C SER A 30 2.17 2.17 6.30
N ALA A 31 1.03 1.52 6.49
CA ALA A 31 0.81 0.64 7.65
C ALA A 31 1.72 -0.59 7.61
N ALA A 32 1.85 -1.23 6.43
CA ALA A 32 2.73 -2.39 6.27
C ALA A 32 4.20 -2.02 6.50
N LEU A 33 4.66 -0.90 5.92
CA LEU A 33 6.02 -0.40 6.11
C LEU A 33 6.30 -0.07 7.58
N ALA A 34 5.35 0.57 8.26
CA ALA A 34 5.51 0.89 9.67
C ALA A 34 5.61 -0.38 10.52
N ALA A 35 4.71 -1.34 10.34
CA ALA A 35 4.74 -2.60 11.09
C ALA A 35 6.05 -3.36 10.87
N ALA A 36 6.46 -3.54 9.63
CA ALA A 36 7.69 -4.27 9.30
C ALA A 36 8.94 -3.59 9.89
N ARG A 37 8.98 -2.26 9.90
CA ARG A 37 10.09 -1.49 10.49
C ARG A 37 10.19 -1.59 12.01
N GLU A 38 9.08 -1.92 12.68
CA GLU A 38 9.09 -2.27 14.11
C GLU A 38 9.54 -3.73 14.36
N GLY A 39 9.92 -4.45 13.31
CA GLY A 39 10.43 -5.82 13.41
C GLY A 39 9.37 -6.89 13.51
N VAL A 40 8.13 -6.58 13.12
CA VAL A 40 7.00 -7.52 13.15
C VAL A 40 6.90 -8.24 11.82
N ASP A 41 6.70 -9.56 11.81
CA ASP A 41 6.45 -10.31 10.58
C ASP A 41 5.18 -9.78 9.88
N THR A 42 5.36 -9.23 8.69
CA THR A 42 4.32 -8.45 8.01
C THR A 42 4.07 -8.99 6.60
N MET A 43 2.80 -9.22 6.31
CA MET A 43 2.33 -9.60 4.97
C MET A 43 1.43 -8.50 4.38
N LEU A 44 1.63 -8.20 3.10
CA LEU A 44 0.84 -7.22 2.36
C LEU A 44 0.13 -7.88 1.18
N VAL A 45 -1.20 -7.92 1.24
CA VAL A 45 -2.05 -8.48 0.18
C VAL A 45 -2.59 -7.36 -0.70
N GLU A 46 -2.43 -7.50 -2.01
CA GLU A 46 -2.93 -6.55 -2.99
C GLU A 46 -3.62 -7.26 -4.16
N ARG A 47 -4.76 -6.73 -4.59
CA ARG A 47 -5.54 -7.30 -5.72
C ARG A 47 -4.94 -7.01 -7.09
N HIS A 48 -4.15 -5.96 -7.19
CA HIS A 48 -3.47 -5.55 -8.43
C HIS A 48 -2.06 -6.11 -8.52
N GLY A 49 -1.41 -5.92 -9.66
CA GLY A 49 -0.04 -6.35 -9.91
C GLY A 49 1.02 -5.33 -9.48
N CYS A 50 0.64 -4.25 -8.82
CA CYS A 50 1.56 -3.26 -8.25
C CYS A 50 0.95 -2.59 -7.04
N PHE A 51 1.80 -2.03 -6.18
CA PHE A 51 1.41 -1.26 -5.01
C PHE A 51 1.03 0.19 -5.36
N GLY A 52 0.40 0.89 -4.41
CA GLY A 52 0.12 2.31 -4.48
C GLY A 52 -1.36 2.70 -4.61
N GLY A 53 -2.23 1.74 -4.92
CA GLY A 53 -3.68 1.95 -4.96
C GLY A 53 -4.08 3.12 -5.88
N VAL A 54 -4.70 4.16 -5.34
CA VAL A 54 -5.19 5.32 -6.12
C VAL A 54 -4.06 6.02 -6.89
N ILE A 55 -2.86 6.06 -6.37
CA ILE A 55 -1.72 6.69 -7.04
C ILE A 55 -1.38 5.96 -8.34
N THR A 56 -1.30 4.64 -8.30
CA THR A 56 -0.80 3.82 -9.42
C THR A 56 -1.89 3.25 -10.30
N GLN A 57 -3.09 2.99 -9.75
CA GLN A 57 -4.20 2.40 -10.50
C GLN A 57 -5.07 3.44 -11.20
N THR A 58 -5.22 4.63 -10.63
CA THR A 58 -6.04 5.70 -11.18
C THR A 58 -5.24 6.94 -11.57
N ILE A 59 -3.90 6.87 -11.46
CA ILE A 59 -2.97 7.93 -11.87
C ILE A 59 -3.21 9.24 -11.09
N VAL A 60 -3.67 9.16 -9.85
CA VAL A 60 -3.80 10.32 -8.97
C VAL A 60 -2.52 10.49 -8.17
N GLY A 61 -1.48 11.00 -8.82
CA GLY A 61 -0.15 11.21 -8.23
C GLY A 61 0.00 12.49 -7.41
N THR A 62 -1.07 13.26 -7.20
CA THR A 62 -1.00 14.52 -6.47
C THR A 62 -1.10 14.29 -4.97
N LEU A 63 -0.03 14.63 -4.23
CA LEU A 63 -0.06 14.73 -2.77
C LEU A 63 -0.50 16.14 -2.39
N ALA A 64 -1.69 16.24 -1.80
CA ALA A 64 -2.31 17.51 -1.45
C ALA A 64 -2.47 17.67 0.06
N TRP A 65 -2.55 18.92 0.51
CA TRP A 65 -2.96 19.30 1.87
C TRP A 65 -1.99 18.91 3.01
N TYR A 66 -0.76 18.53 2.70
CA TYR A 66 0.23 18.23 3.74
C TYR A 66 1.37 19.26 3.84
N ARG A 67 1.20 20.39 3.15
CA ARG A 67 2.08 21.56 3.20
C ARG A 67 1.29 22.82 3.47
N THR A 68 1.79 23.69 4.30
CA THR A 68 1.27 25.07 4.46
C THR A 68 1.88 26.02 3.45
N SER A 69 3.11 25.76 3.02
CA SER A 69 3.79 26.49 1.95
C SER A 69 4.62 25.53 1.08
N PRO A 70 5.11 25.97 -0.11
CA PRO A 70 5.99 25.14 -0.94
C PRO A 70 7.28 24.72 -0.24
N GLU A 71 7.76 25.51 0.71
CA GLU A 71 9.04 25.30 1.40
C GLU A 71 8.91 24.41 2.64
N THR A 72 7.68 24.18 3.13
CA THR A 72 7.45 23.41 4.35
C THR A 72 6.86 22.05 4.07
N VAL A 73 7.30 21.04 4.82
CA VAL A 73 6.66 19.73 4.91
C VAL A 73 6.07 19.60 6.29
N ASP A 74 4.76 19.80 6.41
CA ASP A 74 4.06 19.78 7.70
C ASP A 74 3.70 18.35 8.14
N ALA A 75 3.65 17.41 7.20
CA ALA A 75 3.48 15.99 7.47
C ALA A 75 4.79 15.24 7.21
N GLY A 76 5.18 14.40 8.15
CA GLY A 76 6.40 13.59 8.08
C GLY A 76 6.12 12.12 7.81
N GLY A 77 7.09 11.27 8.20
CA GLY A 77 6.97 9.83 8.16
C GLY A 77 7.05 9.25 6.75
N ILE A 78 6.39 8.12 6.54
CA ILE A 78 6.48 7.32 5.31
C ILE A 78 6.01 8.10 4.08
N GLY A 79 4.99 8.96 4.22
CA GLY A 79 4.53 9.80 3.11
C GLY A 79 5.60 10.78 2.62
N ALA A 80 6.33 11.42 3.53
CA ALA A 80 7.45 12.29 3.19
C ALA A 80 8.64 11.51 2.61
N GLU A 81 8.87 10.29 3.04
CA GLU A 81 9.90 9.42 2.47
C GLU A 81 9.60 9.06 1.01
N PHE A 82 8.35 8.74 0.67
CA PHE A 82 7.94 8.54 -0.72
C PHE A 82 8.24 9.76 -1.59
N GLU A 83 7.90 10.95 -1.12
CA GLU A 83 8.20 12.19 -1.81
C GLU A 83 9.70 12.39 -1.99
N GLN A 84 10.48 12.18 -0.93
CA GLN A 84 11.94 12.34 -0.97
C GLN A 84 12.57 11.41 -2.00
N ARG A 85 12.19 10.12 -1.99
CA ARG A 85 12.69 9.13 -2.96
C ARG A 85 12.28 9.45 -4.41
N ALA A 86 11.11 10.06 -4.59
CA ALA A 86 10.68 10.53 -5.92
C ALA A 86 11.51 11.72 -6.39
N LYS A 87 11.82 12.67 -5.50
CA LYS A 87 12.69 13.82 -5.80
C LYS A 87 14.11 13.40 -6.17
N GLU A 88 14.68 12.43 -5.47
CA GLU A 88 16.00 11.88 -5.75
C GLU A 88 16.12 11.25 -7.15
N ARG A 89 14.97 10.98 -7.79
CA ARG A 89 14.86 10.39 -9.13
C ARG A 89 14.31 11.35 -10.18
N ASP A 90 14.22 12.63 -9.85
CA ASP A 90 13.57 13.64 -10.71
C ASP A 90 12.13 13.25 -11.12
N ALA A 91 11.45 12.50 -10.24
CA ALA A 91 10.13 11.91 -10.47
C ALA A 91 9.02 12.62 -9.69
N SER A 92 9.24 13.85 -9.30
CA SER A 92 8.23 14.69 -8.65
C SER A 92 8.37 16.15 -9.03
N LEU A 93 7.26 16.88 -8.94
CA LEU A 93 7.18 18.30 -9.22
C LEU A 93 6.39 19.00 -8.13
N THR A 94 7.04 19.94 -7.43
CA THR A 94 6.34 20.80 -6.45
C THR A 94 5.62 21.92 -7.20
N VAL A 95 4.29 21.99 -7.03
CA VAL A 95 3.44 23.05 -7.58
C VAL A 95 2.65 23.69 -6.45
N GLN A 96 3.02 24.89 -6.05
CA GLN A 96 2.43 25.56 -4.90
C GLN A 96 2.54 24.69 -3.63
N ARG A 97 1.41 24.19 -3.10
CA ARG A 97 1.32 23.34 -1.91
C ARG A 97 1.13 21.84 -2.23
N TYR A 98 1.25 21.52 -3.49
CA TYR A 98 1.06 20.16 -3.96
C TYR A 98 2.39 19.57 -4.40
N GLU A 99 2.55 18.28 -4.22
CA GLU A 99 3.59 17.50 -4.85
C GLU A 99 2.94 16.57 -5.87
N ILE A 100 3.41 16.63 -7.10
CA ILE A 100 2.92 15.77 -8.19
C ILE A 100 3.98 14.71 -8.43
N LEU A 101 3.64 13.45 -8.20
CA LEU A 101 4.54 12.31 -8.39
C LEU A 101 4.36 11.71 -9.77
N ASP A 102 5.47 11.27 -10.37
CA ASP A 102 5.42 10.33 -11.48
C ASP A 102 4.92 8.98 -10.95
N THR A 103 3.75 8.57 -11.40
CA THR A 103 3.06 7.38 -10.90
C THR A 103 3.72 6.07 -11.33
N GLU A 104 4.47 6.06 -12.43
CA GLU A 104 5.21 4.89 -12.86
C GLU A 104 6.49 4.70 -12.05
N VAL A 105 7.20 5.79 -11.76
CA VAL A 105 8.36 5.76 -10.86
C VAL A 105 7.93 5.44 -9.43
N PHE A 106 6.74 5.89 -9.01
CA PHE A 106 6.19 5.55 -7.70
C PHE A 106 6.01 4.03 -7.51
N LYS A 107 5.63 3.28 -8.55
CA LYS A 107 5.54 1.82 -8.48
C LYS A 107 6.86 1.20 -8.09
N VAL A 108 7.94 1.65 -8.73
CA VAL A 108 9.30 1.16 -8.45
C VAL A 108 9.72 1.50 -7.02
N ILE A 109 9.46 2.73 -6.58
CA ILE A 109 9.77 3.16 -5.21
C ILE A 109 9.01 2.31 -4.18
N ALA A 110 7.71 2.04 -4.44
CA ALA A 110 6.91 1.22 -3.56
C ALA A 110 7.41 -0.23 -3.47
N ASP A 111 7.79 -0.83 -4.60
CA ASP A 111 8.36 -2.17 -4.67
C ASP A 111 9.67 -2.24 -3.86
N GLU A 112 10.56 -1.28 -4.04
CA GLU A 112 11.83 -1.21 -3.30
C GLU A 112 11.60 -1.06 -1.79
N MET A 113 10.71 -0.15 -1.37
CA MET A 113 10.44 0.05 0.05
C MET A 113 9.83 -1.20 0.71
N VAL A 114 8.95 -1.91 0.00
CA VAL A 114 8.37 -3.18 0.47
C VAL A 114 9.46 -4.24 0.62
N GLN A 115 10.36 -4.34 -0.36
CA GLN A 115 11.47 -5.27 -0.34
C GLN A 115 12.49 -4.94 0.76
N GLU A 116 12.88 -3.67 0.89
CA GLU A 116 13.81 -3.19 1.92
C GLU A 116 13.31 -3.45 3.34
N ALA A 117 11.99 -3.32 3.54
CA ALA A 117 11.37 -3.58 4.83
C ALA A 117 11.15 -5.08 5.14
N GLY A 118 11.44 -5.98 4.20
CA GLY A 118 11.25 -7.42 4.37
C GLY A 118 9.79 -7.86 4.43
N ILE A 119 8.87 -7.09 3.87
CA ILE A 119 7.45 -7.43 3.83
C ILE A 119 7.21 -8.57 2.84
N THR A 120 6.41 -9.55 3.21
CA THR A 120 5.96 -10.62 2.30
C THR A 120 4.78 -10.13 1.46
N PRO A 121 4.96 -9.88 0.13
CA PRO A 121 3.89 -9.41 -0.71
C PRO A 121 3.10 -10.56 -1.33
N LEU A 122 1.78 -10.40 -1.41
CA LEU A 122 0.89 -11.26 -2.20
C LEU A 122 0.10 -10.39 -3.18
N LEU A 123 0.53 -10.32 -4.41
CA LEU A 123 -0.12 -9.59 -5.50
C LEU A 123 -1.18 -10.44 -6.19
N HIS A 124 -2.09 -9.79 -6.93
CA HIS A 124 -3.21 -10.43 -7.65
C HIS A 124 -4.15 -11.23 -6.74
N LEU A 125 -4.19 -10.93 -5.46
CA LEU A 125 -5.01 -11.60 -4.47
C LEU A 125 -6.03 -10.65 -3.85
N SER A 126 -7.30 -10.90 -4.13
CA SER A 126 -8.41 -10.12 -3.56
C SER A 126 -8.98 -10.81 -2.32
N LEU A 127 -9.29 -10.03 -1.30
CA LEU A 127 -9.94 -10.53 -0.08
C LEU A 127 -11.22 -11.31 -0.37
N ILE A 128 -11.99 -10.91 -1.39
CA ILE A 128 -13.21 -11.62 -1.80
C ILE A 128 -12.92 -13.06 -2.27
N HIS A 129 -11.76 -13.31 -2.86
CA HIS A 129 -11.35 -14.64 -3.28
C HIS A 129 -10.94 -15.52 -2.09
N ILE A 130 -10.51 -14.90 -1.00
CA ILE A 130 -10.09 -15.60 0.23
C ILE A 130 -11.29 -15.88 1.12
N SER A 131 -12.19 -14.89 1.30
CA SER A 131 -13.30 -14.96 2.24
C SER A 131 -14.57 -15.61 1.68
N GLU A 132 -14.79 -15.54 0.36
CA GLU A 132 -15.98 -16.08 -0.33
C GLU A 132 -15.62 -16.97 -1.52
N PRO A 133 -14.85 -18.06 -1.36
CA PRO A 133 -14.39 -18.90 -2.47
C PRO A 133 -15.51 -19.68 -3.18
N THR A 134 -16.72 -19.65 -2.67
CA THR A 134 -17.87 -20.45 -3.15
C THR A 134 -18.97 -19.65 -3.84
N ARG A 135 -18.84 -18.34 -3.95
CA ARG A 135 -19.77 -17.56 -4.77
C ARG A 135 -19.41 -17.71 -6.26
N ARG A 136 -19.99 -18.71 -6.90
CA ARG A 136 -20.08 -18.87 -8.36
C ARG A 136 -21.38 -18.28 -8.84
#